data_984277fd3b8e2393bb402a794c65d062
#
_entry.id   984277fd3b8e2393bb402a794c65d062
#
_cell.length_a   1.000
_cell.length_b   1.000
_cell.length_c   1.000
_cell.angle_alpha   90.00
_cell.angle_beta   90.00
_cell.angle_gamma   90.00
#
_symmetry.space_group_name_H-M   'P 1'
#
loop_
_entity.id
_entity.type
_entity.pdbx_description
1 polymer ?
#
loop_
_entity_poly.entity_id
_entity_poly.type
_entity_poly.pdbx_seq_one_letter_code
_entity_poly.pdbx_strand_id
1 'polypeptide(L)'
;MEIDNEVVDLLVENAEKDEDHKLKFNVAQRVGESMFERYEAFAKVIADATQIIYDRTKRFAPTYMIIASNVLPIVQFCKGFTAAPVGAINGPYMCGTIGGLKVYVSPAIEPNKFIFGVNGSDMASSAAVYAPYMPIVPTQLLGFADGTMSQGWSTLYDLKILNKNLLVAGEIYEDVTEVKNTALNMKTL
;
A
#
# COMPACT_ATOMS: atom_id res chain seq x y z
N MET A 1 14.21 7.90 5.31
CA MET A 1 13.41 8.21 4.09
C MET A 1 13.81 7.41 2.87
N GLU A 2 15.08 7.38 2.44
CA GLU A 2 15.47 6.57 1.27
C GLU A 2 15.22 5.08 1.48
N ILE A 3 15.61 4.52 2.62
CA ILE A 3 15.40 3.11 2.95
C ILE A 3 13.91 2.75 2.97
N ASP A 4 13.06 3.59 3.55
CA ASP A 4 11.62 3.32 3.62
C ASP A 4 11.00 3.32 2.22
N ASN A 5 11.43 4.23 1.34
CA ASN A 5 10.97 4.29 -0.04
C ASN A 5 11.44 3.04 -0.82
N GLU A 6 12.70 2.62 -0.64
CA GLU A 6 13.24 1.42 -1.28
C GLU A 6 12.49 0.15 -0.86
N VAL A 7 12.11 0.03 0.42
CA VAL A 7 11.27 -1.08 0.90
C VAL A 7 9.90 -1.06 0.21
N VAL A 8 9.27 0.11 0.11
CA VAL A 8 7.97 0.26 -0.53
C VAL A 8 8.07 -0.06 -2.02
N ASP A 9 9.09 0.47 -2.72
CA ASP A 9 9.32 0.22 -4.15
C ASP A 9 9.52 -1.27 -4.44
N LEU A 10 10.29 -1.97 -3.60
CA LEU A 10 10.48 -3.41 -3.71
C LEU A 10 9.15 -4.18 -3.57
N LEU A 11 8.31 -3.79 -2.60
CA LEU A 11 7.00 -4.39 -2.40
C LEU A 11 6.07 -4.15 -3.59
N VAL A 12 6.04 -2.90 -4.11
CA VAL A 12 5.25 -2.51 -5.28
C VAL A 12 5.65 -3.32 -6.50
N GLU A 13 6.94 -3.31 -6.84
CA GLU A 13 7.47 -4.01 -8.02
C GLU A 13 7.16 -5.51 -8.00
N ASN A 14 7.27 -6.15 -6.84
CA ASN A 14 6.98 -7.57 -6.73
C ASN A 14 5.48 -7.89 -6.70
N ALA A 15 4.65 -7.03 -6.13
CA ALA A 15 3.20 -7.17 -6.15
C ALA A 15 2.62 -6.95 -7.57
N GLU A 16 3.21 -6.05 -8.35
CA GLU A 16 2.77 -5.73 -9.71
C GLU A 16 3.14 -6.79 -10.75
N LYS A 17 4.17 -7.59 -10.49
CA LYS A 17 4.56 -8.70 -11.37
C LYS A 17 3.49 -9.79 -11.49
N ASP A 18 2.50 -9.78 -10.61
CA ASP A 18 1.40 -10.73 -10.60
C ASP A 18 0.16 -10.14 -11.30
N GLU A 19 0.16 -10.16 -12.64
CA GLU A 19 -0.90 -9.57 -13.45
C GLU A 19 -2.26 -10.28 -13.32
N ASP A 20 -2.27 -11.57 -13.02
CA ASP A 20 -3.48 -12.39 -12.95
C ASP A 20 -4.40 -12.02 -11.78
N HIS A 21 -3.88 -11.34 -10.77
CA HIS A 21 -4.61 -11.02 -9.55
C HIS A 21 -4.53 -9.54 -9.16
N LYS A 22 -4.33 -8.66 -10.13
CA LYS A 22 -4.45 -7.22 -9.91
C LYS A 22 -5.90 -6.83 -9.64
N LEU A 23 -6.12 -6.25 -8.47
CA LEU A 23 -7.41 -5.69 -8.11
C LEU A 23 -7.63 -4.36 -8.85
N LYS A 24 -8.81 -4.18 -9.41
CA LYS A 24 -9.18 -2.93 -10.08
C LYS A 24 -10.44 -2.36 -9.44
N PHE A 25 -10.40 -1.09 -9.09
CA PHE A 25 -11.53 -0.39 -8.53
C PHE A 25 -11.87 0.84 -9.36
N ASN A 26 -13.09 0.88 -9.89
CA ASN A 26 -13.59 2.04 -10.60
C ASN A 26 -14.22 3.02 -9.62
N VAL A 27 -13.64 4.21 -9.49
CA VAL A 27 -14.12 5.26 -8.58
C VAL A 27 -15.22 6.11 -9.20
N ALA A 28 -15.48 5.99 -10.50
CA ALA A 28 -16.51 6.77 -11.19
C ALA A 28 -17.89 6.55 -10.55
N GLN A 29 -18.58 7.66 -10.27
CA GLN A 29 -19.92 7.66 -9.67
C GLN A 29 -20.94 7.06 -10.64
N ARG A 30 -21.72 6.10 -10.16
CA ARG A 30 -22.82 5.52 -10.93
C ARG A 30 -24.06 6.40 -10.86
N VAL A 31 -24.93 6.27 -11.87
CA VAL A 31 -26.19 7.03 -11.90
C VAL A 31 -27.08 6.64 -10.72
N GLY A 32 -27.42 7.63 -9.87
CA GLY A 32 -28.21 7.41 -8.66
C GLY A 32 -27.45 6.99 -7.41
N GLU A 33 -26.13 6.84 -7.50
CA GLU A 33 -25.24 6.50 -6.38
C GLU A 33 -24.57 7.76 -5.83
N SER A 34 -24.47 7.88 -4.51
CA SER A 34 -23.68 8.93 -3.85
C SER A 34 -22.18 8.62 -3.92
N MET A 35 -21.32 9.64 -3.95
CA MET A 35 -19.87 9.44 -3.84
C MET A 35 -19.47 8.66 -2.59
N PHE A 36 -20.16 8.87 -1.48
CA PHE A 36 -19.92 8.14 -0.23
C PHE A 36 -20.23 6.64 -0.36
N GLU A 37 -21.35 6.29 -1.00
CA GLU A 37 -21.70 4.90 -1.27
C GLU A 37 -20.66 4.25 -2.18
N ARG A 38 -20.14 5.02 -3.14
CA ARG A 38 -19.06 4.54 -4.01
C ARG A 38 -17.77 4.27 -3.26
N TYR A 39 -17.40 5.16 -2.34
CA TYR A 39 -16.22 4.94 -1.49
C TYR A 39 -16.41 3.77 -0.52
N GLU A 40 -17.62 3.59 0.04
CA GLU A 40 -17.94 2.41 0.83
C GLU A 40 -17.80 1.09 0.04
N ALA A 41 -18.06 1.11 -1.26
CA ALA A 41 -17.88 -0.06 -2.13
C ALA A 41 -16.40 -0.53 -2.20
N PHE A 42 -15.43 0.30 -1.82
CA PHE A 42 -14.03 -0.10 -1.68
C PHE A 42 -13.82 -1.20 -0.62
N ALA A 43 -14.72 -1.33 0.34
CA ALA A 43 -14.69 -2.43 1.31
C ALA A 43 -14.76 -3.81 0.63
N LYS A 44 -15.41 -3.92 -0.56
CA LYS A 44 -15.42 -5.14 -1.35
C LYS A 44 -14.02 -5.48 -1.86
N VAL A 45 -13.24 -4.50 -2.29
CA VAL A 45 -11.86 -4.70 -2.76
C VAL A 45 -10.98 -5.28 -1.63
N ILE A 46 -11.20 -4.81 -0.40
CA ILE A 46 -10.50 -5.35 0.77
C ILE A 46 -10.88 -6.81 1.01
N ALA A 47 -12.16 -7.16 0.86
CA ALA A 47 -12.63 -8.53 0.99
C ALA A 47 -12.08 -9.43 -0.13
N ASP A 48 -12.06 -8.96 -1.38
CA ASP A 48 -11.50 -9.67 -2.53
C ASP A 48 -9.98 -9.90 -2.34
N ALA A 49 -9.24 -8.90 -1.85
CA ALA A 49 -7.82 -9.05 -1.51
C ALA A 49 -7.58 -10.13 -0.45
N THR A 50 -8.44 -10.13 0.58
CA THR A 50 -8.38 -11.13 1.64
C THR A 50 -8.62 -12.54 1.10
N GLN A 51 -9.60 -12.69 0.22
CA GLN A 51 -9.91 -13.96 -0.42
C GLN A 51 -8.74 -14.44 -1.29
N ILE A 52 -8.17 -13.58 -2.12
CA ILE A 52 -7.04 -13.93 -2.99
C ILE A 52 -5.84 -14.43 -2.17
N ILE A 53 -5.44 -13.70 -1.12
CA ILE A 53 -4.32 -14.10 -0.26
C ILE A 53 -4.63 -15.41 0.46
N TYR A 54 -5.86 -15.57 0.97
CA TYR A 54 -6.27 -16.80 1.63
C TYR A 54 -6.30 -17.99 0.68
N ASP A 55 -6.82 -17.82 -0.54
CA ASP A 55 -6.88 -18.89 -1.54
C ASP A 55 -5.50 -19.37 -1.98
N ARG A 56 -4.53 -18.47 -2.07
CA ARG A 56 -3.14 -18.79 -2.43
C ARG A 56 -2.38 -19.47 -1.30
N THR A 57 -2.59 -19.01 -0.08
CA THR A 57 -1.81 -19.47 1.08
C THR A 57 -2.53 -20.53 1.91
N LYS A 58 -3.86 -20.60 1.81
CA LYS A 58 -4.77 -21.44 2.64
C LYS A 58 -4.60 -21.21 4.15
N ARG A 59 -3.93 -20.13 4.54
CA ARG A 59 -3.55 -19.91 5.94
C ARG A 59 -3.58 -18.47 6.39
N PHE A 60 -3.20 -17.51 5.55
CA PHE A 60 -2.97 -16.13 5.95
C PHE A 60 -4.01 -15.18 5.37
N ALA A 61 -4.30 -14.13 6.12
CA ALA A 61 -5.07 -12.98 5.69
C ALA A 61 -4.18 -11.73 5.69
N PRO A 62 -4.46 -10.70 4.89
CA PRO A 62 -3.68 -9.48 4.87
C PRO A 62 -3.70 -8.81 6.25
N THR A 63 -2.57 -8.25 6.66
CA THR A 63 -2.40 -7.56 7.94
C THR A 63 -2.17 -6.08 7.77
N TYR A 64 -1.70 -5.66 6.59
CA TYR A 64 -1.47 -4.26 6.28
C TYR A 64 -1.86 -3.92 4.84
N MET A 65 -2.12 -2.65 4.62
CA MET A 65 -2.35 -2.05 3.31
C MET A 65 -1.47 -0.80 3.19
N ILE A 66 -0.79 -0.64 2.06
CA ILE A 66 -0.04 0.57 1.73
C ILE A 66 -0.74 1.24 0.56
N ILE A 67 -1.02 2.53 0.69
CA ILE A 67 -1.78 3.31 -0.29
C ILE A 67 -1.02 4.54 -0.75
N ALA A 68 -1.29 4.97 -1.96
CA ALA A 68 -0.87 6.28 -2.46
C ALA A 68 -1.66 7.40 -1.75
N SER A 69 -1.08 8.59 -1.68
CA SER A 69 -1.69 9.73 -0.97
C SER A 69 -3.07 10.12 -1.50
N ASN A 70 -3.31 9.96 -2.80
CA ASN A 70 -4.61 10.27 -3.43
C ASN A 70 -5.71 9.21 -3.18
N VAL A 71 -5.35 8.03 -2.70
CA VAL A 71 -6.30 6.96 -2.31
C VAL A 71 -6.83 7.17 -0.89
N LEU A 72 -6.12 7.96 -0.08
CA LEU A 72 -6.47 8.20 1.32
C LEU A 72 -7.93 8.65 1.55
N PRO A 73 -8.49 9.61 0.81
CA PRO A 73 -9.89 10.02 1.01
C PRO A 73 -10.88 8.86 0.85
N ILE A 74 -10.64 7.97 -0.13
CA ILE A 74 -11.51 6.82 -0.39
C ILE A 74 -11.53 5.88 0.82
N VAL A 75 -10.36 5.60 1.38
CA VAL A 75 -10.22 4.71 2.54
C VAL A 75 -10.79 5.32 3.81
N GLN A 76 -10.65 6.64 4.00
CA GLN A 76 -11.18 7.35 5.18
C GLN A 76 -12.71 7.30 5.24
N PHE A 77 -13.38 7.28 4.09
CA PHE A 77 -14.84 7.19 4.01
C PHE A 77 -15.38 5.75 4.05
N CYS A 78 -14.52 4.73 4.06
CA CYS A 78 -14.95 3.36 4.24
C CYS A 78 -15.50 3.10 5.65
N LYS A 79 -16.59 2.35 5.73
CA LYS A 79 -17.12 1.90 7.02
C LYS A 79 -16.09 1.06 7.79
N GLY A 80 -15.92 1.38 9.07
CA GLY A 80 -14.99 0.66 9.94
C GLY A 80 -13.56 1.22 9.91
N PHE A 81 -13.32 2.34 9.23
CA PHE A 81 -12.05 3.04 9.34
C PHE A 81 -11.94 3.74 10.69
N THR A 82 -10.84 3.52 11.38
CA THR A 82 -10.48 4.17 12.63
C THR A 82 -9.16 4.92 12.41
N ALA A 83 -9.22 6.24 12.48
CA ALA A 83 -8.03 7.07 12.31
C ALA A 83 -7.04 6.86 13.47
N ALA A 84 -5.76 6.74 13.14
CA ALA A 84 -4.70 6.78 14.12
C ALA A 84 -4.29 8.24 14.42
N PRO A 85 -3.83 8.55 15.65
CA PRO A 85 -3.26 9.86 15.93
C PRO A 85 -2.00 10.06 15.08
N VAL A 86 -2.02 11.05 14.20
CA VAL A 86 -0.91 11.37 13.32
C VAL A 86 -0.07 12.46 13.97
N GLY A 87 1.20 12.15 14.24
CA GLY A 87 2.20 13.15 14.67
C GLY A 87 2.79 13.93 13.50
N ALA A 88 4.02 14.41 13.65
CA ALA A 88 4.73 15.05 12.53
C ALA A 88 4.98 14.01 11.42
N ILE A 89 4.52 14.32 10.20
CA ILE A 89 4.64 13.44 9.04
C ILE A 89 5.99 13.66 8.38
N ASN A 90 6.85 12.64 8.45
CA ASN A 90 8.15 12.62 7.78
C ASN A 90 8.29 11.29 7.02
N GLY A 91 7.73 11.21 5.81
CA GLY A 91 7.77 9.99 4.98
C GLY A 91 6.52 9.12 5.13
N PRO A 92 6.62 7.79 4.91
CA PRO A 92 5.50 6.87 5.09
C PRO A 92 4.97 6.88 6.53
N TYR A 93 3.65 6.94 6.69
CA TYR A 93 3.03 6.99 8.01
C TYR A 93 1.76 6.12 8.09
N MET A 94 1.45 5.66 9.28
CA MET A 94 0.20 4.95 9.55
C MET A 94 -0.93 5.96 9.72
N CYS A 95 -1.94 5.90 8.85
CA CYS A 95 -3.10 6.80 8.92
C CYS A 95 -4.26 6.23 9.76
N GLY A 96 -4.33 4.92 9.93
CA GLY A 96 -5.40 4.30 10.69
C GLY A 96 -5.47 2.79 10.51
N THR A 97 -6.62 2.24 10.90
CA THR A 97 -6.95 0.82 10.74
C THR A 97 -8.33 0.67 10.13
N ILE A 98 -8.51 -0.36 9.31
CA ILE A 98 -9.80 -0.73 8.72
C ILE A 98 -9.98 -2.24 8.81
N GLY A 99 -11.03 -2.71 9.52
CA GLY A 99 -11.29 -4.15 9.63
C GLY A 99 -10.14 -4.98 10.19
N GLY A 100 -9.25 -4.38 11.01
CA GLY A 100 -8.05 -5.03 11.54
C GLY A 100 -6.79 -4.86 10.67
N LEU A 101 -6.91 -4.35 9.44
CA LEU A 101 -5.79 -3.99 8.58
C LEU A 101 -5.16 -2.67 9.02
N LYS A 102 -3.86 -2.62 9.12
CA LYS A 102 -3.12 -1.37 9.32
C LYS A 102 -2.95 -0.66 7.98
N VAL A 103 -3.34 0.61 7.91
CA VAL A 103 -3.26 1.40 6.68
C VAL A 103 -2.09 2.37 6.78
N TYR A 104 -1.17 2.25 5.82
CA TYR A 104 -0.02 3.12 5.68
C TYR A 104 -0.16 3.95 4.41
N VAL A 105 0.18 5.23 4.50
CA VAL A 105 0.28 6.12 3.35
C VAL A 105 1.76 6.29 3.00
N SER A 106 2.11 6.08 1.75
CA SER A 106 3.47 6.29 1.26
C SER A 106 3.49 7.20 0.05
N PRO A 107 4.37 8.22 0.02
CA PRO A 107 4.58 9.05 -1.15
C PRO A 107 5.38 8.35 -2.26
N ALA A 108 6.03 7.21 -1.97
CA ALA A 108 6.81 6.44 -2.93
C ALA A 108 5.93 5.64 -3.90
N ILE A 109 4.69 5.32 -3.52
CA ILE A 109 3.76 4.60 -4.41
C ILE A 109 3.22 5.53 -5.48
N GLU A 110 3.16 5.03 -6.72
CA GLU A 110 2.53 5.74 -7.82
C GLU A 110 1.06 6.09 -7.50
N PRO A 111 0.56 7.22 -8.02
CA PRO A 111 -0.82 7.62 -7.82
C PRO A 111 -1.80 6.51 -8.24
N ASN A 112 -2.93 6.44 -7.53
CA ASN A 112 -4.01 5.46 -7.76
C ASN A 112 -3.66 4.00 -7.46
N LYS A 113 -2.48 3.71 -6.92
CA LYS A 113 -2.09 2.34 -6.57
C LYS A 113 -2.21 2.08 -5.07
N PHE A 114 -2.47 0.83 -4.75
CA PHE A 114 -2.47 0.31 -3.39
C PHE A 114 -2.00 -1.13 -3.35
N ILE A 115 -1.47 -1.57 -2.21
CA ILE A 115 -0.94 -2.91 -2.01
C ILE A 115 -1.46 -3.46 -0.69
N PHE A 116 -1.86 -4.72 -0.73
CA PHE A 116 -2.14 -5.52 0.47
C PHE A 116 -0.98 -6.47 0.72
N GLY A 117 -0.65 -6.68 1.99
CA GLY A 117 0.39 -7.60 2.36
C GLY A 117 0.16 -8.25 3.72
N VAL A 118 0.92 -9.31 3.95
CA VAL A 118 0.94 -10.02 5.23
C VAL A 118 2.28 -9.76 5.91
N ASN A 119 2.21 -9.37 7.17
CA ASN A 119 3.37 -9.25 8.04
C ASN A 119 3.07 -10.03 9.33
N GLY A 120 3.64 -11.21 9.44
CA GLY A 120 3.55 -12.08 10.61
C GLY A 120 4.80 -12.04 11.46
N SER A 121 4.78 -12.80 12.56
CA SER A 121 5.91 -12.93 13.48
C SER A 121 7.03 -13.84 12.95
N ASP A 122 6.71 -14.72 12.00
CA ASP A 122 7.60 -15.72 11.47
C ASP A 122 8.01 -15.40 10.03
N MET A 123 9.16 -15.91 9.62
CA MET A 123 9.67 -15.80 8.26
C MET A 123 8.68 -16.35 7.20
N ALA A 124 7.97 -17.42 7.54
CA ALA A 124 6.98 -18.05 6.66
C ALA A 124 5.69 -17.20 6.52
N SER A 125 5.39 -16.35 7.48
CA SER A 125 4.19 -15.49 7.51
C SER A 125 4.47 -14.05 7.09
N SER A 126 5.69 -13.74 6.67
CA SER A 126 6.09 -12.40 6.23
C SER A 126 6.30 -12.36 4.71
N ALA A 127 5.76 -11.35 4.05
CA ALA A 127 5.93 -11.17 2.61
C ALA A 127 7.36 -10.78 2.24
N ALA A 128 7.98 -9.93 3.06
CA ALA A 128 9.33 -9.44 2.86
C ALA A 128 10.11 -9.40 4.18
N VAL A 129 11.43 -9.37 4.07
CA VAL A 129 12.32 -9.19 5.20
C VAL A 129 13.29 -8.04 4.92
N TYR A 130 13.49 -7.22 5.94
CA TYR A 130 14.55 -6.23 6.04
C TYR A 130 15.60 -6.75 7.02
N ALA A 131 16.82 -6.95 6.53
CA ALA A 131 17.91 -7.52 7.30
C ALA A 131 19.06 -6.51 7.42
N PRO A 132 19.10 -5.67 8.46
CA PRO A 132 20.21 -4.75 8.67
C PRO A 132 21.43 -5.53 9.19
N TYR A 133 22.53 -5.48 8.44
CA TYR A 133 23.82 -6.01 8.87
C TYR A 133 24.57 -5.00 9.72
N MET A 134 24.53 -3.71 9.33
CA MET A 134 25.13 -2.62 10.07
C MET A 134 24.11 -1.50 10.26
N PRO A 135 23.85 -1.05 11.49
CA PRO A 135 22.95 0.08 11.73
C PRO A 135 23.52 1.36 11.11
N ILE A 136 22.69 2.40 11.04
CA ILE A 136 23.14 3.71 10.55
C ILE A 136 24.20 4.26 11.52
N VAL A 137 25.43 4.39 11.03
CA VAL A 137 26.55 4.96 11.80
C VAL A 137 27.12 6.19 11.09
N PRO A 138 27.47 7.24 11.83
CA PRO A 138 28.15 8.38 11.26
C PRO A 138 29.57 8.00 10.83
N THR A 139 30.00 8.49 9.67
CA THR A 139 31.41 8.42 9.27
C THR A 139 32.24 9.46 10.02
N GLN A 140 33.56 9.37 9.89
CA GLN A 140 34.45 10.35 10.46
C GLN A 140 34.16 11.75 9.90
N LEU A 141 34.19 12.75 10.77
CA LEU A 141 34.06 14.14 10.37
C LEU A 141 35.30 14.57 9.60
N LEU A 142 35.11 15.04 8.36
CA LEU A 142 36.19 15.54 7.51
C LEU A 142 36.07 17.07 7.44
N GLY A 143 37.17 17.75 7.85
CA GLY A 143 37.33 19.19 7.69
C GLY A 143 38.08 19.51 6.39
N PHE A 144 37.56 20.42 5.59
CA PHE A 144 38.19 20.91 4.38
C PHE A 144 38.92 22.23 4.61
N ALA A 145 39.87 22.57 3.72
CA ALA A 145 40.68 23.76 3.84
C ALA A 145 39.87 25.09 3.70
N ASP A 146 38.69 25.02 3.15
CA ASP A 146 37.73 26.13 3.03
C ASP A 146 36.94 26.38 4.31
N GLY A 147 37.18 25.61 5.38
CA GLY A 147 36.44 25.71 6.63
C GLY A 147 35.13 24.94 6.66
N THR A 148 34.76 24.25 5.60
CA THR A 148 33.59 23.39 5.59
C THR A 148 33.86 22.05 6.27
N MET A 149 32.82 21.48 6.92
CA MET A 149 32.88 20.15 7.54
C MET A 149 31.88 19.25 6.85
N SER A 150 32.30 18.03 6.53
CA SER A 150 31.43 17.01 5.93
C SER A 150 31.42 15.76 6.80
N GLN A 151 30.24 15.21 7.03
CA GLN A 151 30.03 13.93 7.70
C GLN A 151 29.04 13.10 6.92
N GLY A 152 29.41 11.89 6.60
CA GLY A 152 28.53 10.93 5.95
C GLY A 152 27.83 10.02 6.96
N TRP A 153 26.80 9.35 6.53
CA TRP A 153 26.11 8.27 7.25
C TRP A 153 26.22 7.00 6.42
N SER A 154 26.58 5.91 7.05
CA SER A 154 26.76 4.61 6.40
C SER A 154 25.88 3.56 7.07
N THR A 155 25.25 2.73 6.26
CA THR A 155 24.47 1.57 6.69
C THR A 155 24.64 0.44 5.69
N LEU A 156 24.53 -0.80 6.15
CA LEU A 156 24.52 -1.99 5.32
C LEU A 156 23.29 -2.82 5.68
N TYR A 157 22.45 -3.06 4.71
CA TYR A 157 21.24 -3.87 4.87
C TYR A 157 20.94 -4.64 3.59
N ASP A 158 20.10 -5.63 3.69
CA ASP A 158 19.55 -6.37 2.56
C ASP A 158 18.03 -6.41 2.66
N LEU A 159 17.39 -6.37 1.50
CA LEU A 159 15.94 -6.42 1.34
C LEU A 159 15.58 -7.60 0.45
N LYS A 160 14.71 -8.48 0.93
CA LYS A 160 14.31 -9.65 0.17
C LYS A 160 12.83 -9.95 0.31
N ILE A 161 12.18 -10.23 -0.82
CA ILE A 161 10.84 -10.83 -0.84
C ILE A 161 10.96 -12.31 -0.53
N LEU A 162 10.27 -12.76 0.51
CA LEU A 162 10.24 -14.15 0.93
C LEU A 162 9.14 -14.93 0.21
N ASN A 163 7.94 -14.36 0.19
CA ASN A 163 6.77 -15.01 -0.41
C ASN A 163 5.89 -14.01 -1.15
N LYS A 164 5.91 -14.10 -2.48
CA LYS A 164 5.10 -13.24 -3.36
C LYS A 164 3.59 -13.47 -3.20
N ASN A 165 3.17 -14.68 -2.83
CA ASN A 165 1.76 -15.01 -2.65
C ASN A 165 1.09 -14.27 -1.49
N LEU A 166 1.87 -13.62 -0.66
CA LEU A 166 1.41 -12.80 0.47
C LEU A 166 1.22 -11.32 0.09
N LEU A 167 1.44 -10.96 -1.17
CA LEU A 167 1.28 -9.62 -1.70
C LEU A 167 0.21 -9.60 -2.79
N VAL A 168 -0.64 -8.56 -2.78
CA VAL A 168 -1.64 -8.30 -3.83
C VAL A 168 -1.63 -6.81 -4.13
N ALA A 169 -1.41 -6.45 -5.39
CA ALA A 169 -1.50 -5.08 -5.85
C ALA A 169 -2.88 -4.76 -6.40
N GLY A 170 -3.24 -3.49 -6.36
CA GLY A 170 -4.45 -3.00 -6.99
C GLY A 170 -4.31 -1.57 -7.47
N GLU A 171 -5.21 -1.21 -8.36
CA GLU A 171 -5.25 0.10 -9.00
C GLU A 171 -6.66 0.68 -8.96
N ILE A 172 -6.73 1.97 -8.71
CA ILE A 172 -7.96 2.74 -8.81
C ILE A 172 -7.98 3.46 -10.15
N TYR A 173 -9.06 3.31 -10.90
CA TYR A 173 -9.25 4.01 -12.16
C TYR A 173 -10.60 4.71 -12.19
N GLU A 174 -10.73 5.69 -13.04
CA GLU A 174 -11.98 6.41 -13.26
C GLU A 174 -12.41 6.20 -14.72
N ASP A 175 -13.43 5.36 -14.94
CA ASP A 175 -14.02 5.14 -16.26
C ASP A 175 -15.53 5.43 -16.22
N VAL A 176 -15.87 6.59 -16.77
CA VAL A 176 -17.26 7.07 -16.90
C VAL A 176 -18.02 6.30 -17.99
N THR A 177 -17.33 5.71 -18.95
CA THR A 177 -17.92 4.98 -20.08
C THR A 177 -18.52 3.65 -19.62
N GLU A 178 -17.82 2.95 -18.73
CA GLU A 178 -18.30 1.70 -18.13
C GLU A 178 -19.59 1.92 -17.32
N VAL A 179 -19.67 3.03 -16.61
CA VAL A 179 -20.85 3.43 -15.83
C VAL A 179 -22.06 3.69 -16.70
N LYS A 180 -21.87 4.37 -17.86
CA LYS A 180 -22.95 4.63 -18.83
C LYS A 180 -23.47 3.34 -19.47
N ASN A 181 -22.59 2.41 -19.82
CA ASN A 181 -22.97 1.13 -20.41
C ASN A 181 -23.78 0.26 -19.44
N THR A 182 -23.42 0.25 -18.16
CA THR A 182 -24.19 -0.46 -17.13
C THR A 182 -25.59 0.14 -16.94
N ALA A 183 -25.72 1.47 -16.99
CA ALA A 183 -26.99 2.16 -16.88
C ALA A 183 -27.91 1.95 -18.12
N LEU A 184 -27.33 1.79 -19.32
CA LEU A 184 -28.05 1.46 -20.54
C LEU A 184 -28.63 0.03 -20.49
N ASN A 185 -27.84 -0.93 -20.04
CA ASN A 185 -28.25 -2.33 -19.90
C ASN A 185 -29.35 -2.55 -18.85
N MET A 186 -29.41 -1.70 -17.80
CA MET A 186 -30.48 -1.73 -16.80
C MET A 186 -31.83 -1.16 -17.33
N LYS A 187 -31.81 -0.35 -18.39
CA LYS A 187 -33.01 0.21 -19.00
C LYS A 187 -33.64 -0.71 -20.06
N THR A 188 -32.98 -1.77 -20.44
CA THR A 188 -33.39 -2.75 -21.46
C THR A 188 -33.89 -4.08 -20.87
N LEU A 189 -33.97 -4.19 -19.55
CA LEU A 189 -34.64 -5.27 -18.80
C LEU A 189 -35.94 -4.74 -18.19
#